data_8d7fe05f8a7bf729da69146eac74203b
#
_entry.id   8d7fe05f8a7bf729da69146eac74203b
#
_cell.length_a   1.000
_cell.length_b   1.000
_cell.length_c   1.000
_cell.angle_alpha   90.00
_cell.angle_beta   90.00
_cell.angle_gamma   90.00
#
_symmetry.space_group_name_H-M   'P 1'
#
loop_
_entity.id
_entity.type
_entity.pdbx_description
1 polymer ?
#
loop_
_entity_poly.entity_id
_entity_poly.type
_entity_poly.pdbx_seq_one_letter_code
_entity_poly.pdbx_strand_id
1 'polypeptide(L)'
;MISISEMRTTLKIIREWSQPDTVKRTLRQRFSIADQVIVLIGEETKTHHRFVRWEIDTALDLALPIIAVNLNNLRQMDPDLCPPILRDKYAVHVSYQLKIIKYALDNFPAQYRSRDPSEEGPLAYPDSLYRQLGLQ
;
A
#
# COMPACT_ATOMS: atom_id res chain seq x y z
N MET A 1 7.33 10.14 3.77
CA MET A 1 6.74 8.80 4.05
C MET A 1 5.43 8.98 4.79
N ILE A 2 4.41 8.24 4.38
CA ILE A 2 3.14 8.22 5.12
C ILE A 2 3.17 7.07 6.11
N SER A 3 2.95 7.36 7.38
CA SER A 3 2.85 6.35 8.42
C SER A 3 1.44 5.75 8.45
N ILE A 4 1.27 4.65 9.18
CA ILE A 4 -0.05 4.05 9.40
C ILE A 4 -1.00 5.05 10.05
N SER A 5 -0.49 5.90 10.96
CA SER A 5 -1.27 6.95 11.61
C SER A 5 -1.79 7.97 10.63
N GLU A 6 -0.97 8.37 9.66
CA GLU A 6 -1.38 9.31 8.62
C GLU A 6 -2.42 8.69 7.69
N MET A 7 -2.30 7.40 7.38
CA MET A 7 -3.31 6.68 6.61
C MET A 7 -4.65 6.67 7.32
N ARG A 8 -4.66 6.43 8.64
CA ARG A 8 -5.88 6.51 9.44
C ARG A 8 -6.49 7.90 9.44
N THR A 9 -5.66 8.94 9.51
CA THR A 9 -6.13 10.32 9.44
C THR A 9 -6.77 10.60 8.09
N THR A 10 -6.19 10.10 7.01
CA THR A 10 -6.74 10.23 5.66
C THR A 10 -8.12 9.56 5.57
N LEU A 11 -8.25 8.33 6.11
CA LEU A 11 -9.53 7.62 6.14
C LEU A 11 -10.58 8.37 6.95
N LYS A 12 -10.20 8.97 8.08
CA LYS A 12 -11.10 9.76 8.89
C LYS A 12 -11.62 10.98 8.12
N ILE A 13 -10.75 11.68 7.40
CA ILE A 13 -11.15 12.82 6.56
C ILE A 13 -12.15 12.37 5.49
N ILE A 14 -11.92 11.22 4.87
CA ILE A 14 -12.83 10.64 3.87
C ILE A 14 -14.21 10.40 4.47
N ARG A 15 -14.30 9.89 5.69
CA ARG A 15 -15.57 9.66 6.37
C ARG A 15 -16.31 10.94 6.70
N GLU A 16 -15.57 11.99 7.06
CA GLU A 16 -16.15 13.30 7.43
C GLU A 16 -16.57 14.10 6.21
N TRP A 17 -15.90 13.92 5.08
CA TRP A 17 -16.10 14.70 3.87
C TRP A 17 -16.65 13.81 2.76
N SER A 18 -17.90 13.99 2.40
CA SER A 18 -18.57 13.18 1.40
C SER A 18 -18.34 13.63 -0.04
N GLN A 19 -17.66 14.77 -0.27
CA GLN A 19 -17.44 15.33 -1.60
C GLN A 19 -16.21 14.66 -2.26
N PRO A 20 -16.40 13.90 -3.37
CA PRO A 20 -15.28 13.19 -4.02
C PRO A 20 -14.11 14.06 -4.42
N ASP A 21 -14.38 15.24 -5.00
CA ASP A 21 -13.31 16.14 -5.44
C ASP A 21 -12.47 16.68 -4.28
N THR A 22 -13.13 16.97 -3.16
CA THR A 22 -12.44 17.41 -1.94
C THR A 22 -11.55 16.31 -1.39
N VAL A 23 -12.06 15.07 -1.36
CA VAL A 23 -11.30 13.91 -0.89
C VAL A 23 -10.07 13.68 -1.76
N LYS A 24 -10.24 13.69 -3.08
CA LYS A 24 -9.14 13.48 -4.02
C LYS A 24 -8.07 14.57 -3.88
N ARG A 25 -8.48 15.83 -3.73
CA ARG A 25 -7.56 16.94 -3.53
C ARG A 25 -6.77 16.77 -2.23
N THR A 26 -7.43 16.38 -1.15
CA THR A 26 -6.79 16.16 0.14
C THR A 26 -5.78 15.01 0.06
N LEU A 27 -6.14 13.92 -0.60
CA LEU A 27 -5.23 12.79 -0.81
C LEU A 27 -3.99 13.25 -1.58
N ARG A 28 -4.18 14.00 -2.66
CA ARG A 28 -3.07 14.49 -3.48
C ARG A 28 -2.15 15.42 -2.68
N GLN A 29 -2.69 16.29 -1.87
CA GLN A 29 -1.90 17.19 -1.01
C GLN A 29 -1.06 16.39 -0.01
N ARG A 30 -1.65 15.40 0.64
CA ARG A 30 -0.94 14.57 1.62
C ARG A 30 0.12 13.69 0.97
N PHE A 31 -0.22 13.09 -0.17
CA PHE A 31 0.70 12.17 -0.84
C PHE A 31 1.82 12.90 -1.58
N SER A 32 1.64 14.18 -1.90
CA SER A 32 2.70 14.95 -2.59
C SER A 32 3.98 15.10 -1.78
N ILE A 33 3.90 14.98 -0.45
CA ILE A 33 5.05 15.06 0.44
C ILE A 33 5.50 13.68 0.94
N ALA A 34 4.84 12.62 0.49
CA ALA A 34 5.16 11.26 0.93
C ALA A 34 6.27 10.66 0.08
N ASP A 35 7.07 9.77 0.69
CA ASP A 35 8.09 8.98 -0.01
C ASP A 35 7.55 7.61 -0.43
N GLN A 36 6.52 7.12 0.25
CA GLN A 36 5.91 5.82 0.01
C GLN A 36 4.54 5.76 0.68
N VAL A 37 3.75 4.77 0.29
CA VAL A 37 2.38 4.60 0.77
C VAL A 37 2.19 3.17 1.26
N ILE A 38 1.56 3.02 2.42
CA ILE A 38 1.12 1.74 2.93
C ILE A 38 -0.38 1.62 2.68
N VAL A 39 -0.79 0.53 2.04
CA VAL A 39 -2.21 0.19 1.84
C VAL A 39 -2.53 -1.03 2.69
N LEU A 40 -3.49 -0.89 3.61
CA LEU A 40 -3.95 -2.00 4.44
C LEU A 40 -5.04 -2.75 3.68
N ILE A 41 -4.85 -4.05 3.53
CA ILE A 41 -5.77 -4.90 2.77
C ILE A 41 -6.47 -5.87 3.72
N GLY A 42 -7.79 -5.76 3.80
CA GLY A 42 -8.62 -6.59 4.65
C GLY A 42 -10.07 -6.52 4.20
N GLU A 43 -10.99 -7.02 5.01
CA GLU A 43 -12.42 -7.02 4.68
C GLU A 43 -12.97 -5.60 4.48
N GLU A 44 -12.49 -4.62 5.24
CA GLU A 44 -12.91 -3.22 5.07
C GLU A 44 -12.49 -2.65 3.72
N THR A 45 -11.47 -3.20 3.10
CA THR A 45 -11.04 -2.79 1.76
C THR A 45 -12.16 -2.97 0.74
N LYS A 46 -12.94 -4.05 0.86
CA LYS A 46 -14.12 -4.27 0.01
C LYS A 46 -15.22 -3.27 0.30
N THR A 47 -15.45 -2.96 1.58
CA THR A 47 -16.52 -2.05 2.01
C THR A 47 -16.23 -0.61 1.59
N HIS A 48 -14.97 -0.21 1.61
CA HIS A 48 -14.53 1.14 1.28
C HIS A 48 -13.74 1.17 -0.05
N HIS A 49 -14.12 0.32 -1.00
CA HIS A 49 -13.37 0.14 -2.24
C HIS A 49 -13.15 1.44 -3.02
N ARG A 50 -14.08 2.37 -2.96
CA ARG A 50 -13.97 3.67 -3.66
C ARG A 50 -12.82 4.50 -3.12
N PHE A 51 -12.71 4.60 -1.79
CA PHE A 51 -11.65 5.37 -1.14
C PHE A 51 -10.29 4.73 -1.33
N VAL A 52 -10.22 3.42 -1.17
CA VAL A 52 -8.99 2.67 -1.38
C VAL A 52 -8.52 2.83 -2.82
N ARG A 53 -9.45 2.80 -3.77
CA ARG A 53 -9.12 3.02 -5.17
C ARG A 53 -8.54 4.41 -5.40
N TRP A 54 -9.13 5.44 -4.81
CA TRP A 54 -8.63 6.82 -4.93
C TRP A 54 -7.23 6.97 -4.32
N GLU A 55 -6.97 6.32 -3.19
CA GLU A 55 -5.65 6.31 -2.59
C GLU A 55 -4.62 5.66 -3.51
N ILE A 56 -4.95 4.51 -4.06
CA ILE A 56 -4.06 3.79 -4.97
C ILE A 56 -3.85 4.59 -6.26
N ASP A 57 -4.91 5.12 -6.85
CA ASP A 57 -4.80 5.97 -8.05
C ASP A 57 -3.87 7.16 -7.80
N THR A 58 -4.02 7.82 -6.66
CA THR A 58 -3.18 8.97 -6.32
C THR A 58 -1.72 8.56 -6.15
N ALA A 59 -1.48 7.45 -5.46
CA ALA A 59 -0.12 6.94 -5.28
C ALA A 59 0.53 6.57 -6.62
N LEU A 60 -0.23 5.94 -7.52
CA LEU A 60 0.25 5.57 -8.85
C LEU A 60 0.55 6.81 -9.68
N ASP A 61 -0.33 7.81 -9.66
CA ASP A 61 -0.13 9.07 -10.38
C ASP A 61 1.14 9.80 -9.91
N LEU A 62 1.42 9.75 -8.63
CA LEU A 62 2.59 10.40 -8.03
C LEU A 62 3.84 9.52 -8.07
N ALA A 63 3.75 8.34 -8.66
CA ALA A 63 4.85 7.37 -8.75
C ALA A 63 5.45 7.05 -7.38
N LEU A 64 4.59 6.80 -6.40
CA LEU A 64 5.01 6.44 -5.05
C LEU A 64 5.09 4.91 -4.90
N PRO A 65 6.13 4.40 -4.24
CA PRO A 65 6.18 2.99 -3.89
C PRO A 65 5.00 2.61 -3.00
N ILE A 66 4.33 1.51 -3.33
CA ILE A 66 3.19 1.02 -2.55
C ILE A 66 3.56 -0.28 -1.86
N ILE A 67 3.36 -0.32 -0.55
CA ILE A 67 3.51 -1.53 0.26
C ILE A 67 2.11 -1.95 0.70
N ALA A 68 1.67 -3.10 0.23
CA ALA A 68 0.37 -3.66 0.58
C ALA A 68 0.53 -4.60 1.77
N VAL A 69 -0.19 -4.30 2.86
CA VAL A 69 -0.11 -5.10 4.08
C VAL A 69 -1.41 -5.90 4.23
N ASN A 70 -1.28 -7.23 4.17
CA ASN A 70 -2.42 -8.13 4.31
C ASN A 70 -2.77 -8.33 5.78
N LEU A 71 -3.92 -7.85 6.20
CA LEU A 71 -4.36 -7.97 7.59
C LEU A 71 -4.64 -9.40 8.00
N ASN A 72 -4.86 -10.31 7.04
CA ASN A 72 -5.01 -11.74 7.28
C ASN A 72 -3.68 -12.51 7.29
N ASN A 73 -2.56 -11.80 7.26
CA ASN A 73 -1.20 -12.34 7.32
C ASN A 73 -0.76 -13.14 6.09
N LEU A 74 -1.42 -13.02 4.96
CA LEU A 74 -0.90 -13.57 3.71
C LEU A 74 0.41 -12.86 3.36
N ARG A 75 1.38 -13.63 2.85
CA ARG A 75 2.71 -13.12 2.49
C ARG A 75 2.83 -12.76 1.01
N GLN A 76 1.72 -12.81 0.29
CA GLN A 76 1.64 -12.54 -1.14
C GLN A 76 0.32 -11.84 -1.45
N MET A 77 0.15 -11.40 -2.70
CA MET A 77 -1.07 -10.74 -3.12
C MET A 77 -2.29 -11.63 -2.84
N ASP A 78 -3.29 -11.06 -2.18
CA ASP A 78 -4.54 -11.74 -1.87
C ASP A 78 -5.50 -11.55 -3.06
N PRO A 79 -5.83 -12.62 -3.80
CA PRO A 79 -6.68 -12.49 -4.98
C PRO A 79 -8.12 -12.13 -4.65
N ASP A 80 -8.57 -12.33 -3.41
CA ASP A 80 -9.94 -12.04 -3.01
C ASP A 80 -10.11 -10.62 -2.46
N LEU A 81 -9.13 -10.16 -1.69
CA LEU A 81 -9.24 -8.89 -0.96
C LEU A 81 -8.48 -7.74 -1.62
N CYS A 82 -7.46 -8.02 -2.42
CA CYS A 82 -6.67 -6.97 -3.06
C CYS A 82 -7.53 -6.21 -4.07
N PRO A 83 -7.55 -4.86 -4.01
CA PRO A 83 -8.27 -4.08 -5.00
C PRO A 83 -7.79 -4.39 -6.42
N PRO A 84 -8.70 -4.54 -7.38
CA PRO A 84 -8.31 -4.88 -8.76
C PRO A 84 -7.27 -3.95 -9.37
N ILE A 85 -7.34 -2.66 -9.06
CA ILE A 85 -6.42 -1.67 -9.59
C ILE A 85 -4.97 -1.90 -9.15
N LEU A 86 -4.76 -2.60 -8.03
CA LEU A 86 -3.42 -2.84 -7.48
C LEU A 86 -2.85 -4.20 -7.88
N ARG A 87 -3.68 -5.14 -8.33
CA ARG A 87 -3.29 -6.55 -8.50
C ARG A 87 -2.11 -6.79 -9.43
N ASP A 88 -1.97 -5.97 -10.46
CA ASP A 88 -0.92 -6.11 -11.46
C ASP A 88 0.17 -5.05 -11.37
N LYS A 89 0.14 -4.21 -10.35
CA LYS A 89 1.10 -3.13 -10.20
C LYS A 89 2.37 -3.58 -9.49
N TYR A 90 3.45 -2.84 -9.71
CA TYR A 90 4.73 -3.08 -9.04
C TYR A 90 4.61 -2.60 -7.58
N ALA A 91 4.06 -3.46 -6.76
CA ALA A 91 3.84 -3.22 -5.34
C ALA A 91 4.21 -4.48 -4.58
N VAL A 92 4.80 -4.35 -3.40
CA VAL A 92 5.15 -5.50 -2.59
C VAL A 92 4.04 -5.79 -1.58
N HIS A 93 3.65 -7.05 -1.51
CA HIS A 93 2.62 -7.53 -0.60
C HIS A 93 3.26 -8.29 0.56
N VAL A 94 2.94 -7.89 1.78
CA VAL A 94 3.55 -8.45 2.99
C VAL A 94 2.48 -8.81 4.02
N SER A 95 2.84 -9.68 4.96
CA SER A 95 1.96 -10.01 6.07
C SER A 95 1.87 -8.87 7.09
N TYR A 96 0.86 -8.92 7.96
CA TYR A 96 0.66 -7.92 9.01
C TYR A 96 1.57 -8.24 10.21
N GLN A 97 2.88 -8.09 10.00
CA GLN A 97 3.90 -8.34 11.03
C GLN A 97 4.92 -7.21 10.97
N LEU A 98 5.22 -6.61 12.11
CA LEU A 98 6.02 -5.39 12.17
C LEU A 98 7.39 -5.54 11.49
N LYS A 99 8.07 -6.65 11.67
CA LYS A 99 9.42 -6.83 11.14
C LYS A 99 9.45 -6.82 9.61
N ILE A 100 8.50 -7.46 8.94
CA ILE A 100 8.47 -7.46 7.49
C ILE A 100 7.99 -6.12 6.95
N ILE A 101 7.04 -5.47 7.63
CA ILE A 101 6.59 -4.13 7.26
C ILE A 101 7.77 -3.16 7.33
N LYS A 102 8.52 -3.19 8.42
CA LYS A 102 9.70 -2.33 8.57
C LYS A 102 10.74 -2.60 7.50
N TYR A 103 10.99 -3.88 7.20
CA TYR A 103 11.91 -4.24 6.13
C TYR A 103 11.48 -3.64 4.80
N ALA A 104 10.20 -3.74 4.47
CA ALA A 104 9.65 -3.16 3.24
C ALA A 104 9.79 -1.64 3.23
N LEU A 105 9.49 -0.97 4.33
CA LEU A 105 9.63 0.48 4.44
C LEU A 105 11.07 0.93 4.20
N ASP A 106 12.04 0.16 4.70
CA ASP A 106 13.46 0.49 4.59
C ASP A 106 14.05 0.15 3.22
N ASN A 107 13.51 -0.83 2.51
CA ASN A 107 14.16 -1.39 1.32
C ASN A 107 13.37 -1.24 0.02
N PHE A 108 12.04 -1.29 0.06
CA PHE A 108 11.24 -1.30 -1.15
C PHE A 108 11.31 0.02 -1.93
N PRO A 109 11.34 1.21 -1.32
CA PRO A 109 11.42 2.46 -2.08
C PRO A 109 12.63 2.52 -3.02
N ALA A 110 13.80 2.07 -2.58
CA ALA A 110 14.99 2.03 -3.43
C ALA A 110 14.84 1.03 -4.56
N GLN A 111 14.28 -0.14 -4.27
CA GLN A 111 13.97 -1.15 -5.29
C GLN A 111 13.01 -0.61 -6.33
N TYR A 112 11.96 0.08 -5.90
CA TYR A 112 10.96 0.68 -6.78
C TYR A 112 11.59 1.70 -7.72
N ARG A 113 12.45 2.58 -7.19
CA ARG A 113 13.09 3.63 -8.00
C ARG A 113 14.09 3.08 -9.00
N SER A 114 14.73 1.95 -8.69
CA SER A 114 15.74 1.34 -9.56
C SER A 114 15.17 0.29 -10.51
N ARG A 115 13.86 0.03 -10.45
CA ARG A 115 13.24 -0.98 -11.31
C ARG A 115 13.31 -0.58 -12.78
N ASP A 116 13.33 -1.57 -13.64
CA ASP A 116 13.08 -1.36 -15.06
C ASP A 116 11.59 -0.94 -15.22
N PRO A 117 11.29 0.14 -15.98
CA PRO A 117 9.91 0.57 -16.15
C PRO A 117 8.97 -0.48 -16.74
N SER A 118 9.51 -1.50 -17.40
CA SER A 118 8.71 -2.60 -17.94
C SER A 118 8.34 -3.66 -16.91
N GLU A 119 8.97 -3.63 -15.72
CA GLU A 119 8.66 -4.58 -14.67
C GLU A 119 7.29 -4.31 -14.06
N GLU A 120 6.56 -5.40 -13.86
CA GLU A 120 5.23 -5.36 -13.28
C GLU A 120 5.17 -6.24 -12.02
N GLY A 121 4.11 -6.10 -11.26
CA GLY A 121 3.87 -6.92 -10.08
C GLY A 121 2.84 -8.00 -10.32
N PRO A 122 2.29 -8.54 -9.23
CA PRO A 122 2.60 -8.20 -7.84
C PRO A 122 3.92 -8.81 -7.38
N LEU A 123 4.51 -8.21 -6.34
CA LEU A 123 5.74 -8.69 -5.75
C LEU A 123 5.48 -9.25 -4.35
N ALA A 124 6.32 -10.21 -3.94
CA ALA A 124 6.30 -10.76 -2.59
C ALA A 124 7.73 -11.10 -2.18
N TYR A 125 8.00 -11.03 -0.88
CA TYR A 125 9.28 -11.49 -0.37
C TYR A 125 9.25 -13.01 -0.16
N PRO A 126 10.40 -13.68 -0.34
CA PRO A 126 10.45 -15.12 -0.13
C PRO A 126 10.35 -15.49 1.35
N ASP A 127 9.89 -16.70 1.62
CA ASP A 127 9.79 -17.20 3.00
C ASP A 127 11.14 -17.22 3.71
N SER A 128 12.24 -17.37 2.97
CA SER A 128 13.59 -17.31 3.53
C SER A 128 13.86 -15.95 4.21
N LEU A 129 13.36 -14.85 3.65
CA LEU A 129 13.51 -13.56 4.28
C LEU A 129 12.72 -13.47 5.58
N TYR A 130 11.49 -13.98 5.58
CA TYR A 130 10.67 -14.01 6.79
C TYR A 130 11.40 -14.79 7.90
N ARG A 131 12.01 -15.92 7.56
CA ARG A 131 12.80 -16.71 8.53
C ARG A 131 14.01 -15.93 9.05
N GLN A 132 14.72 -15.23 8.16
CA GLN A 132 15.87 -14.40 8.55
C GLN A 132 15.47 -13.30 9.54
N LEU A 133 14.24 -12.81 9.43
CA LEU A 133 13.70 -11.79 10.34
C LEU A 133 13.11 -12.41 11.63
N GLY A 134 13.19 -13.73 11.79
CA GLY A 134 12.65 -14.43 12.94
C GLY A 134 11.15 -14.69 12.85
N LEU A 135 10.58 -14.61 11.67
CA LEU A 135 9.17 -14.88 11.42
C LEU A 135 9.01 -16.28 10.81
N GLN A 136 8.04 -17.04 11.33
CA GLN A 136 7.78 -18.40 10.85
C GLN A 136 6.60 -18.47 9.92
#